data_1b3eaf00d6a4a142d9d140a1c1a4fa65
#
_entry.id   1b3eaf00d6a4a142d9d140a1c1a4fa65
#
_cell.length_a   1.000
_cell.length_b   1.000
_cell.length_c   1.000
_cell.angle_alpha   90.00
_cell.angle_beta   90.00
_cell.angle_gamma   90.00
#
_symmetry.space_group_name_H-M   'P 1'
#
loop_
_entity.id
_entity.type
_entity.pdbx_description
1 polymer ?
#
loop_
_entity_poly.entity_id
_entity_poly.type
_entity_poly.pdbx_seq_one_letter_code
_entity_poly.pdbx_strand_id
1 'polypeptide(L)'
;MNLLSKKKGLLAVVALGLTLVTTPAAATYAAEVPAAYTQQDINDEMIMAAAWMQNSAEYRELCYQAYNVALDQVVKAVAHHKKGDKPLAIVLDADETVLDNSAFEAGLIGTGNSYSSKTWKEWCDAGVARAMPGAAEYLQAVDKLGVEIFYASNRNVKDHLESSMRNFKAIGFPQADRKHMIFKTDTSNKQVRFDQVMKDYDVVVFMGDNAGDLPIGTYHKGQEERNALVDQHKAEFGKRFIVFPNPTYGDWEPALKKDGKFGSYWGLTPEQKSEVRKQSLRTWRPLKTAQDNNTQPGNEQK
;
A
#
# COMPACT_ATOMS: atom_id res chain seq x y z
N MET A 1 29.19 87.53 -57.65
CA MET A 1 30.55 88.11 -57.72
C MET A 1 31.52 87.14 -57.08
N ASN A 2 32.46 86.66 -57.88
CA ASN A 2 33.77 86.06 -57.59
C ASN A 2 33.77 84.76 -56.67
N LEU A 3 34.12 83.67 -57.19
CA LEU A 3 35.36 83.14 -57.88
C LEU A 3 36.34 82.45 -56.93
N LEU A 4 36.69 81.20 -57.34
CA LEU A 4 37.97 80.53 -57.22
C LEU A 4 38.21 79.80 -55.87
N SER A 5 38.81 78.62 -55.78
CA SER A 5 39.48 77.72 -56.75
C SER A 5 39.97 76.47 -55.96
N LYS A 6 39.85 75.35 -56.60
CA LYS A 6 40.70 74.13 -56.54
C LYS A 6 41.68 73.92 -55.38
N LYS A 7 41.66 72.77 -54.77
CA LYS A 7 42.81 71.83 -54.86
C LYS A 7 42.37 70.42 -54.49
N LYS A 8 42.74 69.46 -55.31
CA LYS A 8 42.62 68.00 -55.13
C LYS A 8 43.67 67.54 -54.12
N GLY A 9 43.29 66.81 -53.17
CA GLY A 9 44.19 66.06 -52.32
C GLY A 9 43.66 64.62 -52.22
N LEU A 10 44.40 63.70 -52.84
CA LEU A 10 44.16 62.25 -52.86
C LEU A 10 44.61 61.67 -51.50
N LEU A 11 43.72 61.29 -50.65
CA LEU A 11 44.04 60.53 -49.44
C LEU A 11 43.62 59.04 -49.64
N ALA A 12 44.65 58.17 -49.68
CA ALA A 12 44.47 56.78 -49.71
C ALA A 12 43.94 56.31 -48.32
N VAL A 13 42.77 55.77 -48.32
CA VAL A 13 42.18 55.09 -47.13
C VAL A 13 42.63 53.63 -47.12
N VAL A 14 43.56 53.31 -46.22
CA VAL A 14 43.89 51.91 -45.89
C VAL A 14 42.76 51.37 -45.08
N ALA A 15 41.97 50.49 -45.67
CA ALA A 15 40.96 49.72 -44.96
C ALA A 15 41.63 48.56 -44.21
N LEU A 16 41.80 48.76 -42.90
CA LEU A 16 42.10 47.63 -42.00
C LEU A 16 40.86 46.74 -41.87
N GLY A 17 40.87 45.57 -42.51
CA GLY A 17 39.86 44.55 -42.34
C GLY A 17 40.01 43.92 -40.96
N LEU A 18 39.13 44.24 -39.98
CA LEU A 18 38.97 43.49 -38.78
C LEU A 18 38.14 42.23 -39.12
N THR A 19 38.81 41.09 -39.24
CA THR A 19 38.13 39.79 -39.24
C THR A 19 37.67 39.47 -37.81
N LEU A 20 36.39 39.61 -37.53
CA LEU A 20 35.77 39.05 -36.33
C LEU A 20 35.82 37.54 -36.43
N VAL A 21 36.73 36.92 -35.70
CA VAL A 21 36.69 35.46 -35.45
C VAL A 21 35.59 35.25 -34.42
N THR A 22 34.40 34.86 -34.87
CA THR A 22 33.33 34.36 -34.00
C THR A 22 33.72 32.95 -33.58
N THR A 23 34.29 32.81 -32.38
CA THR A 23 34.39 31.50 -31.74
C THR A 23 32.96 30.99 -31.47
N PRO A 24 32.59 29.78 -31.92
CA PRO A 24 31.31 29.22 -31.51
C PRO A 24 31.30 29.10 -30.00
N ALA A 25 30.35 29.77 -29.35
CA ALA A 25 30.08 29.53 -27.94
C ALA A 25 29.72 28.04 -27.80
N ALA A 26 30.61 27.28 -27.17
CA ALA A 26 30.28 25.93 -26.77
C ALA A 26 29.08 26.02 -25.82
N ALA A 27 27.90 25.62 -26.29
CA ALA A 27 26.77 25.43 -25.45
C ALA A 27 27.14 24.28 -24.48
N THR A 28 27.52 24.68 -23.28
CA THR A 28 27.62 23.73 -22.15
C THR A 28 26.20 23.22 -21.88
N TYR A 29 25.86 22.08 -22.41
CA TYR A 29 24.73 21.32 -21.91
C TYR A 29 25.07 20.99 -20.46
N ALA A 30 24.50 21.77 -19.55
CA ALA A 30 24.44 21.36 -18.17
C ALA A 30 23.70 19.97 -18.17
N ALA A 31 24.39 18.90 -17.81
CA ALA A 31 23.75 17.64 -17.62
C ALA A 31 22.62 17.89 -16.62
N GLU A 32 21.38 17.67 -17.02
CA GLU A 32 20.24 17.74 -16.12
C GLU A 32 20.52 16.74 -14.99
N VAL A 33 20.66 17.26 -13.77
CA VAL A 33 20.71 16.41 -12.58
C VAL A 33 19.37 15.68 -12.56
N PRO A 34 19.34 14.34 -12.57
CA PRO A 34 18.09 13.61 -12.50
C PRO A 34 17.26 14.15 -11.34
N ALA A 35 16.00 14.47 -11.58
CA ALA A 35 15.10 14.92 -10.53
C ALA A 35 15.11 13.88 -9.39
N ALA A 36 15.27 14.36 -8.16
CA ALA A 36 15.28 13.48 -7.00
C ALA A 36 13.94 12.72 -6.92
N TYR A 37 13.99 11.42 -6.63
CA TYR A 37 12.80 10.59 -6.44
C TYR A 37 12.02 11.09 -5.22
N THR A 38 10.76 11.46 -5.43
CA THR A 38 9.94 12.19 -4.47
C THR A 38 8.93 11.30 -3.74
N GLN A 39 8.23 11.85 -2.75
CA GLN A 39 7.09 11.17 -2.12
C GLN A 39 5.95 10.94 -3.12
N GLN A 40 5.75 11.82 -4.08
CA GLN A 40 4.77 11.61 -5.14
C GLN A 40 5.13 10.39 -6.00
N ASP A 41 6.40 10.24 -6.38
CA ASP A 41 6.84 9.11 -7.19
C ASP A 41 6.60 7.77 -6.49
N ILE A 42 6.85 7.67 -5.17
CA ILE A 42 6.57 6.43 -4.42
C ILE A 42 5.06 6.17 -4.27
N ASN A 43 4.24 7.23 -4.17
CA ASN A 43 2.79 7.10 -4.15
C ASN A 43 2.26 6.62 -5.51
N ASP A 44 2.84 7.11 -6.60
CA ASP A 44 2.43 6.75 -7.96
C ASP A 44 2.73 5.27 -8.28
N GLU A 45 3.66 4.62 -7.57
CA GLU A 45 3.84 3.17 -7.66
C GLU A 45 2.59 2.37 -7.24
N MET A 46 1.64 2.96 -6.47
CA MET A 46 0.40 2.30 -6.04
C MET A 46 -0.71 2.33 -7.08
N ILE A 47 -0.57 3.06 -8.20
CA ILE A 47 -1.65 3.26 -9.18
C ILE A 47 -2.29 1.94 -9.62
N MET A 48 -1.48 0.94 -10.02
CA MET A 48 -2.02 -0.35 -10.48
C MET A 48 -2.70 -1.13 -9.37
N ALA A 49 -2.16 -1.09 -8.15
CA ALA A 49 -2.74 -1.76 -7.00
C ALA A 49 -4.11 -1.15 -6.62
N ALA A 50 -4.17 0.18 -6.50
CA ALA A 50 -5.42 0.89 -6.22
C ALA A 50 -6.46 0.71 -7.34
N ALA A 51 -6.05 0.81 -8.60
CA ALA A 51 -6.94 0.60 -9.74
C ALA A 51 -7.53 -0.82 -9.76
N TRP A 52 -6.72 -1.84 -9.44
CA TRP A 52 -7.16 -3.22 -9.36
C TRP A 52 -8.16 -3.43 -8.23
N MET A 53 -7.90 -2.90 -7.03
CA MET A 53 -8.83 -3.00 -5.90
C MET A 53 -10.18 -2.35 -6.19
N GLN A 54 -10.17 -1.16 -6.82
CA GLN A 54 -11.39 -0.38 -7.03
C GLN A 54 -12.24 -0.86 -8.20
N ASN A 55 -11.64 -1.49 -9.22
CA ASN A 55 -12.29 -1.68 -10.51
C ASN A 55 -12.34 -3.12 -11.01
N SER A 56 -11.47 -4.04 -10.49
CA SER A 56 -11.42 -5.39 -11.05
C SER A 56 -12.55 -6.29 -10.53
N ALA A 57 -13.04 -7.16 -11.40
CA ALA A 57 -13.95 -8.22 -11.01
C ALA A 57 -13.25 -9.24 -10.11
N GLU A 58 -11.99 -9.52 -10.37
CA GLU A 58 -11.14 -10.48 -9.67
C GLU A 58 -10.97 -10.11 -8.18
N TYR A 59 -10.84 -8.82 -7.86
CA TYR A 59 -10.83 -8.38 -6.46
C TYR A 59 -12.16 -8.70 -5.77
N ARG A 60 -13.28 -8.44 -6.43
CA ARG A 60 -14.60 -8.76 -5.90
C ARG A 60 -14.82 -10.27 -5.72
N GLU A 61 -14.36 -11.06 -6.70
CA GLU A 61 -14.43 -12.54 -6.65
C GLU A 61 -13.65 -13.08 -5.45
N LEU A 62 -12.45 -12.57 -5.20
CA LEU A 62 -11.64 -12.96 -4.05
C LEU A 62 -12.32 -12.59 -2.72
N CYS A 63 -12.94 -11.41 -2.62
CA CYS A 63 -13.68 -11.00 -1.43
C CYS A 63 -14.89 -11.94 -1.19
N TYR A 64 -15.71 -12.18 -2.21
CA TYR A 64 -16.85 -13.10 -2.08
C TYR A 64 -16.41 -14.52 -1.74
N GLN A 65 -15.35 -15.03 -2.37
CA GLN A 65 -14.80 -16.34 -2.05
C GLN A 65 -14.38 -16.43 -0.58
N ALA A 66 -13.67 -15.42 -0.06
CA ALA A 66 -13.23 -15.36 1.32
C ALA A 66 -14.42 -15.40 2.29
N TYR A 67 -15.42 -14.56 2.07
CA TYR A 67 -16.62 -14.54 2.93
C TYR A 67 -17.46 -15.82 2.83
N ASN A 68 -17.63 -16.39 1.65
CA ASN A 68 -18.36 -17.65 1.48
C ASN A 68 -17.69 -18.79 2.23
N VAL A 69 -16.36 -18.92 2.10
CA VAL A 69 -15.58 -19.93 2.83
C VAL A 69 -15.68 -19.72 4.35
N ALA A 70 -15.58 -18.45 4.82
CA ALA A 70 -15.72 -18.13 6.23
C ALA A 70 -17.12 -18.50 6.76
N LEU A 71 -18.19 -18.17 6.02
CA LEU A 71 -19.56 -18.48 6.41
C LEU A 71 -19.79 -19.97 6.52
N ASP A 72 -19.26 -20.76 5.58
CA ASP A 72 -19.32 -22.24 5.64
C ASP A 72 -18.70 -22.79 6.92
N GLN A 73 -17.58 -22.23 7.39
CA GLN A 73 -16.96 -22.66 8.65
C GLN A 73 -17.84 -22.27 9.85
N VAL A 74 -18.40 -21.07 9.86
CA VAL A 74 -19.31 -20.60 10.93
C VAL A 74 -20.56 -21.49 11.00
N VAL A 75 -21.21 -21.77 9.88
CA VAL A 75 -22.39 -22.65 9.81
C VAL A 75 -22.06 -24.04 10.35
N LYS A 76 -20.92 -24.61 9.96
CA LYS A 76 -20.47 -25.91 10.49
C LYS A 76 -20.23 -25.86 12.00
N ALA A 77 -19.58 -24.81 12.50
CA ALA A 77 -19.34 -24.66 13.94
C ALA A 77 -20.65 -24.56 14.72
N VAL A 78 -21.59 -23.74 14.26
CA VAL A 78 -22.91 -23.59 14.88
C VAL A 78 -23.66 -24.94 14.93
N ALA A 79 -23.61 -25.73 13.84
CA ALA A 79 -24.28 -27.05 13.78
C ALA A 79 -23.68 -28.06 14.74
N HIS A 80 -22.44 -27.92 15.17
CA HIS A 80 -21.75 -28.83 16.10
C HIS A 80 -21.67 -28.28 17.53
N HIS A 81 -22.03 -27.04 17.77
CA HIS A 81 -21.97 -26.37 19.07
C HIS A 81 -22.95 -26.99 20.05
N LYS A 82 -22.49 -27.25 21.27
CA LYS A 82 -23.27 -27.94 22.31
C LYS A 82 -23.55 -27.02 23.49
N LYS A 83 -24.60 -27.34 24.22
CA LYS A 83 -24.90 -26.64 25.47
C LYS A 83 -23.77 -26.87 26.48
N GLY A 84 -23.17 -25.77 26.94
CA GLY A 84 -22.04 -25.77 27.88
C GLY A 84 -20.68 -25.52 27.26
N ASP A 85 -20.57 -25.53 25.93
CA ASP A 85 -19.39 -25.05 25.21
C ASP A 85 -19.25 -23.54 25.36
N LYS A 86 -18.04 -22.99 25.16
CA LYS A 86 -17.83 -21.55 25.09
C LYS A 86 -18.65 -20.97 23.93
N PRO A 87 -19.21 -19.76 24.06
CA PRO A 87 -19.89 -19.12 22.95
C PRO A 87 -18.98 -19.01 21.72
N LEU A 88 -19.55 -19.18 20.54
CA LEU A 88 -18.83 -19.07 19.28
C LEU A 88 -18.54 -17.60 18.96
N ALA A 89 -17.37 -17.32 18.42
CA ALA A 89 -16.98 -16.01 17.92
C ALA A 89 -16.23 -16.09 16.60
N ILE A 90 -16.23 -14.99 15.87
CA ILE A 90 -15.26 -14.69 14.82
C ILE A 90 -14.41 -13.48 15.22
N VAL A 91 -13.15 -13.48 14.81
CA VAL A 91 -12.26 -12.34 14.99
C VAL A 91 -11.77 -11.89 13.61
N LEU A 92 -11.93 -10.62 13.32
CA LEU A 92 -11.57 -10.08 12.02
C LEU A 92 -10.96 -8.68 12.12
N ASP A 93 -10.09 -8.34 11.18
CA ASP A 93 -9.60 -6.97 11.04
C ASP A 93 -10.71 -6.05 10.49
N ALA A 94 -10.45 -4.75 10.49
CA ALA A 94 -11.37 -3.75 9.94
C ALA A 94 -10.95 -3.31 8.54
N ASP A 95 -9.72 -2.82 8.41
CA ASP A 95 -9.22 -2.15 7.23
C ASP A 95 -8.81 -3.18 6.16
N GLU A 96 -9.26 -3.02 4.92
CA GLU A 96 -9.09 -3.96 3.80
C GLU A 96 -9.55 -5.41 4.10
N THR A 97 -10.34 -5.54 5.16
CA THR A 97 -10.98 -6.81 5.55
C THR A 97 -12.49 -6.71 5.55
N VAL A 98 -13.08 -5.67 6.15
CA VAL A 98 -14.51 -5.35 6.06
C VAL A 98 -14.78 -3.94 5.53
N LEU A 99 -13.83 -3.00 5.72
CA LEU A 99 -13.85 -1.65 5.18
C LEU A 99 -12.93 -1.54 3.97
N ASP A 100 -13.39 -0.86 2.95
CA ASP A 100 -12.62 -0.46 1.77
C ASP A 100 -12.08 0.95 1.99
N ASN A 101 -10.77 1.06 2.22
CA ASN A 101 -10.05 2.33 2.33
C ASN A 101 -9.29 2.69 1.05
N SER A 102 -9.50 2.00 -0.04
CA SER A 102 -8.78 2.24 -1.32
C SER A 102 -8.93 3.68 -1.81
N ALA A 103 -10.00 4.38 -1.41
CA ALA A 103 -10.19 5.80 -1.72
C ALA A 103 -9.18 6.70 -0.97
N PHE A 104 -8.79 6.35 0.26
CA PHE A 104 -7.73 7.03 1.00
C PHE A 104 -6.38 6.82 0.31
N GLU A 105 -6.04 5.57 -0.01
CA GLU A 105 -4.79 5.22 -0.68
C GLU A 105 -4.68 5.88 -2.07
N ALA A 106 -5.74 5.84 -2.86
CA ALA A 106 -5.80 6.52 -4.16
C ALA A 106 -5.69 8.05 -4.03
N GLY A 107 -6.16 8.63 -2.92
CA GLY A 107 -6.03 10.06 -2.63
C GLY A 107 -4.59 10.53 -2.39
N LEU A 108 -3.65 9.62 -2.14
CA LEU A 108 -2.22 9.94 -2.03
C LEU A 108 -1.54 10.01 -3.40
N ILE A 109 -2.06 9.30 -4.42
CA ILE A 109 -1.49 9.23 -5.78
C ILE A 109 -1.50 10.62 -6.42
N GLY A 110 -0.43 10.98 -7.11
CA GLY A 110 -0.25 12.30 -7.71
C GLY A 110 0.01 13.42 -6.71
N THR A 111 0.23 13.09 -5.42
CA THR A 111 0.50 14.08 -4.37
C THR A 111 1.81 13.79 -3.63
N GLY A 112 2.38 14.83 -3.00
CA GLY A 112 3.51 14.69 -2.07
C GLY A 112 3.10 14.31 -0.64
N ASN A 113 1.81 14.01 -0.39
CA ASN A 113 1.34 13.61 0.93
C ASN A 113 1.71 12.15 1.21
N SER A 114 1.74 11.78 2.49
CA SER A 114 1.92 10.40 2.93
C SER A 114 0.92 10.06 4.00
N TYR A 115 0.78 8.75 4.28
CA TYR A 115 0.09 8.32 5.47
C TYR A 115 0.68 9.01 6.70
N SER A 116 -0.19 9.58 7.53
CA SER A 116 0.14 10.14 8.82
C SER A 116 -1.03 9.94 9.79
N SER A 117 -0.75 9.99 11.10
CA SER A 117 -1.83 9.90 12.10
C SER A 117 -2.90 10.99 11.90
N LYS A 118 -2.51 12.16 11.36
CA LYS A 118 -3.45 13.26 11.08
C LYS A 118 -4.35 12.93 9.90
N THR A 119 -3.78 12.59 8.75
CA THR A 119 -4.55 12.31 7.51
C THR A 119 -5.42 11.08 7.69
N TRP A 120 -4.93 10.07 8.39
CA TRP A 120 -5.71 8.88 8.73
C TRP A 120 -6.87 9.19 9.67
N LYS A 121 -6.65 10.05 10.67
CA LYS A 121 -7.73 10.50 11.55
C LYS A 121 -8.81 11.27 10.77
N GLU A 122 -8.41 12.15 9.86
CA GLU A 122 -9.35 12.88 9.00
C GLU A 122 -10.21 11.92 8.16
N TRP A 123 -9.60 10.86 7.58
CA TRP A 123 -10.32 9.81 6.87
C TRP A 123 -11.32 9.06 7.77
N CYS A 124 -10.87 8.60 8.94
CA CYS A 124 -11.73 7.89 9.87
C CYS A 124 -12.90 8.78 10.37
N ASP A 125 -12.64 10.06 10.64
CA ASP A 125 -13.66 11.00 11.11
C ASP A 125 -14.71 11.33 10.04
N ALA A 126 -14.30 11.35 8.77
CA ALA A 126 -15.21 11.50 7.64
C ALA A 126 -16.26 10.38 7.58
N GLY A 127 -15.92 9.18 8.04
CA GLY A 127 -16.85 8.05 8.15
C GLY A 127 -17.44 7.61 6.80
N VAL A 128 -16.67 7.75 5.72
CA VAL A 128 -17.12 7.49 4.33
C VAL A 128 -16.58 6.19 3.75
N ALA A 129 -15.78 5.44 4.52
CA ALA A 129 -15.31 4.13 4.10
C ALA A 129 -16.50 3.21 3.80
N ARG A 130 -16.42 2.52 2.65
CA ARG A 130 -17.46 1.60 2.19
C ARG A 130 -17.22 0.21 2.75
N ALA A 131 -18.27 -0.63 2.73
CA ALA A 131 -18.10 -2.05 2.95
C ALA A 131 -17.32 -2.68 1.80
N MET A 132 -16.41 -3.61 2.14
CA MET A 132 -15.83 -4.53 1.15
C MET A 132 -16.93 -5.34 0.46
N PRO A 133 -16.72 -5.78 -0.81
CA PRO A 133 -17.71 -6.59 -1.51
C PRO A 133 -18.10 -7.85 -0.72
N GLY A 134 -19.36 -7.96 -0.29
CA GLY A 134 -19.89 -9.10 0.48
C GLY A 134 -19.75 -8.99 2.00
N ALA A 135 -19.08 -7.95 2.53
CA ALA A 135 -18.82 -7.83 3.96
C ALA A 135 -20.11 -7.68 4.79
N ALA A 136 -21.01 -6.79 4.37
CA ALA A 136 -22.22 -6.51 5.11
C ALA A 136 -23.16 -7.75 5.18
N GLU A 137 -23.32 -8.44 4.06
CA GLU A 137 -24.13 -9.64 3.96
C GLU A 137 -23.54 -10.78 4.82
N TYR A 138 -22.21 -10.96 4.78
CA TYR A 138 -21.52 -11.95 5.60
C TYR A 138 -21.73 -11.67 7.09
N LEU A 139 -21.41 -10.45 7.54
CA LEU A 139 -21.51 -10.08 8.96
C LEU A 139 -22.93 -10.21 9.48
N GLN A 140 -23.94 -9.79 8.69
CA GLN A 140 -25.35 -9.95 9.05
C GLN A 140 -25.78 -11.42 9.11
N ALA A 141 -25.23 -12.28 8.26
CA ALA A 141 -25.48 -13.72 8.32
C ALA A 141 -24.89 -14.33 9.59
N VAL A 142 -23.65 -13.97 9.95
CA VAL A 142 -23.00 -14.42 11.19
C VAL A 142 -23.77 -13.96 12.43
N ASP A 143 -24.19 -12.71 12.47
CA ASP A 143 -24.99 -12.16 13.57
C ASP A 143 -26.33 -12.88 13.75
N LYS A 144 -27.03 -13.17 12.65
CA LYS A 144 -28.28 -13.96 12.67
C LYS A 144 -28.08 -15.41 13.20
N LEU A 145 -26.89 -15.96 13.08
CA LEU A 145 -26.54 -17.26 13.64
C LEU A 145 -26.22 -17.22 15.13
N GLY A 146 -26.22 -16.02 15.75
CA GLY A 146 -25.93 -15.82 17.18
C GLY A 146 -24.43 -15.97 17.52
N VAL A 147 -23.55 -15.71 16.56
CA VAL A 147 -22.10 -15.76 16.74
C VAL A 147 -21.57 -14.35 17.04
N GLU A 148 -20.70 -14.24 18.04
CA GLU A 148 -20.08 -12.96 18.43
C GLU A 148 -19.05 -12.53 17.38
N ILE A 149 -19.03 -11.21 17.07
CA ILE A 149 -18.18 -10.63 16.01
C ILE A 149 -17.21 -9.63 16.63
N PHE A 150 -15.93 -9.98 16.71
CA PHE A 150 -14.90 -9.09 17.24
C PHE A 150 -14.07 -8.45 16.14
N TYR A 151 -14.10 -7.12 16.05
CA TYR A 151 -13.34 -6.30 15.13
C TYR A 151 -11.99 -5.90 15.76
N ALA A 152 -10.93 -6.67 15.48
CA ALA A 152 -9.60 -6.50 16.05
C ALA A 152 -8.71 -5.62 15.15
N SER A 153 -8.88 -4.30 15.23
CA SER A 153 -8.18 -3.35 14.35
C SER A 153 -6.99 -2.66 15.00
N ASN A 154 -5.98 -2.31 14.19
CA ASN A 154 -4.89 -1.42 14.59
C ASN A 154 -5.27 0.08 14.52
N ARG A 155 -6.51 0.41 14.23
CA ARG A 155 -7.06 1.74 14.52
C ARG A 155 -6.94 2.02 16.02
N ASN A 156 -6.52 3.23 16.39
CA ASN A 156 -6.30 3.59 17.81
C ASN A 156 -7.64 3.82 18.51
N VAL A 157 -7.83 3.22 19.70
CA VAL A 157 -9.05 3.40 20.51
C VAL A 157 -9.35 4.87 20.76
N LYS A 158 -8.32 5.65 21.14
CA LYS A 158 -8.51 7.05 21.54
C LYS A 158 -9.00 7.93 20.39
N ASP A 159 -8.46 7.71 19.19
CA ASP A 159 -8.65 8.63 18.07
C ASP A 159 -9.69 8.16 17.06
N HIS A 160 -9.93 6.83 16.97
CA HIS A 160 -10.70 6.27 15.85
C HIS A 160 -11.93 5.44 16.27
N LEU A 161 -12.09 5.06 17.54
CA LEU A 161 -13.16 4.15 17.93
C LEU A 161 -14.55 4.73 17.66
N GLU A 162 -14.80 5.96 18.09
CA GLU A 162 -16.10 6.59 17.93
C GLU A 162 -16.50 6.84 16.47
N SER A 163 -15.54 7.31 15.66
CA SER A 163 -15.76 7.54 14.23
C SER A 163 -15.99 6.22 13.49
N SER A 164 -15.22 5.17 13.84
CA SER A 164 -15.40 3.85 13.26
C SER A 164 -16.75 3.23 13.65
N MET A 165 -17.18 3.35 14.91
CA MET A 165 -18.52 2.89 15.32
C MET A 165 -19.63 3.56 14.52
N ARG A 166 -19.53 4.86 14.27
CA ARG A 166 -20.49 5.59 13.43
C ARG A 166 -20.49 5.06 12.00
N ASN A 167 -19.30 4.90 11.40
CA ASN A 167 -19.18 4.39 10.03
C ASN A 167 -19.74 2.97 9.91
N PHE A 168 -19.36 2.05 10.81
CA PHE A 168 -19.83 0.67 10.81
C PHE A 168 -21.35 0.59 10.90
N LYS A 169 -21.96 1.37 11.80
CA LYS A 169 -23.43 1.45 11.93
C LYS A 169 -24.08 2.00 10.66
N ALA A 170 -23.49 3.03 10.04
CA ALA A 170 -24.01 3.64 8.83
C ALA A 170 -24.04 2.69 7.63
N ILE A 171 -23.09 1.75 7.56
CA ILE A 171 -23.01 0.74 6.49
C ILE A 171 -23.66 -0.61 6.89
N GLY A 172 -24.34 -0.66 8.05
CA GLY A 172 -25.14 -1.80 8.47
C GLY A 172 -24.34 -2.96 9.08
N PHE A 173 -23.16 -2.73 9.61
CA PHE A 173 -22.40 -3.77 10.31
C PHE A 173 -22.97 -4.01 11.70
N PRO A 174 -23.26 -5.27 12.07
CA PRO A 174 -23.77 -5.65 13.37
C PRO A 174 -22.68 -5.53 14.44
N GLN A 175 -23.10 -5.52 15.72
CA GLN A 175 -22.22 -5.54 16.90
C GLN A 175 -21.15 -4.45 16.87
N ALA A 176 -21.42 -3.30 16.21
CA ALA A 176 -20.52 -2.15 16.15
C ALA A 176 -20.61 -1.33 17.45
N ASP A 177 -20.06 -1.87 18.53
CA ASP A 177 -20.07 -1.31 19.88
C ASP A 177 -18.71 -1.48 20.59
N ARG A 178 -18.58 -0.91 21.80
CA ARG A 178 -17.31 -0.91 22.55
C ARG A 178 -16.87 -2.29 23.03
N LYS A 179 -17.76 -3.27 23.15
CA LYS A 179 -17.41 -4.65 23.55
C LYS A 179 -16.71 -5.35 22.38
N HIS A 180 -17.22 -5.15 21.18
CA HIS A 180 -16.83 -5.93 20.00
C HIS A 180 -15.72 -5.26 19.15
N MET A 181 -15.57 -3.92 19.25
CA MET A 181 -14.53 -3.18 18.52
C MET A 181 -13.26 -3.08 19.38
N ILE A 182 -12.45 -4.14 19.38
CA ILE A 182 -11.22 -4.28 20.16
C ILE A 182 -10.02 -3.65 19.44
N PHE A 183 -9.98 -2.33 19.45
CA PHE A 183 -8.99 -1.52 18.77
C PHE A 183 -7.67 -1.42 19.55
N LYS A 184 -6.62 -0.96 18.84
CA LYS A 184 -5.29 -0.81 19.42
C LYS A 184 -5.28 0.20 20.58
N THR A 185 -4.70 -0.22 21.71
CA THR A 185 -4.28 0.66 22.81
C THR A 185 -2.78 0.93 22.72
N ASP A 186 -1.96 0.00 23.12
CA ASP A 186 -0.51 0.18 23.30
C ASP A 186 0.32 -0.45 22.18
N THR A 187 -0.10 -1.60 21.67
CA THR A 187 0.65 -2.36 20.69
C THR A 187 -0.15 -2.67 19.43
N SER A 188 0.53 -2.67 18.28
CA SER A 188 -0.02 -3.13 17.02
C SER A 188 -0.03 -4.67 16.90
N ASN A 189 0.65 -5.38 17.81
CA ASN A 189 0.56 -6.85 17.88
C ASN A 189 -0.86 -7.26 18.29
N LYS A 190 -1.60 -7.88 17.38
CA LYS A 190 -2.98 -8.29 17.62
C LYS A 190 -3.10 -9.53 18.52
N GLN A 191 -2.01 -10.26 18.78
CA GLN A 191 -2.05 -11.48 19.59
C GLN A 191 -2.69 -11.26 20.97
N VAL A 192 -2.37 -10.14 21.64
CA VAL A 192 -2.95 -9.82 22.96
C VAL A 192 -4.48 -9.68 22.93
N ARG A 193 -5.03 -9.20 21.80
CA ARG A 193 -6.48 -9.09 21.58
C ARG A 193 -7.11 -10.43 21.22
N PHE A 194 -6.40 -11.25 20.44
CA PHE A 194 -6.84 -12.61 20.15
C PHE A 194 -6.91 -13.46 21.43
N ASP A 195 -5.88 -13.40 22.28
CA ASP A 195 -5.83 -14.13 23.55
C ASP A 195 -6.98 -13.69 24.49
N GLN A 196 -7.31 -12.39 24.51
CA GLN A 196 -8.44 -11.87 25.25
C GLN A 196 -9.76 -12.47 24.79
N VAL A 197 -10.02 -12.54 23.48
CA VAL A 197 -11.25 -13.13 22.94
C VAL A 197 -11.25 -14.65 23.17
N MET A 198 -10.17 -15.36 22.88
CA MET A 198 -10.07 -16.81 23.02
C MET A 198 -10.21 -17.29 24.46
N LYS A 199 -10.00 -16.40 25.46
CA LYS A 199 -10.23 -16.73 26.86
C LYS A 199 -11.70 -17.09 27.13
N ASP A 200 -12.63 -16.35 26.53
CA ASP A 200 -14.05 -16.42 26.85
C ASP A 200 -14.90 -17.04 25.71
N TYR A 201 -14.35 -17.12 24.50
CA TYR A 201 -15.03 -17.57 23.28
C TYR A 201 -14.27 -18.68 22.57
N ASP A 202 -14.99 -19.50 21.83
CA ASP A 202 -14.43 -20.41 20.83
C ASP A 202 -14.40 -19.69 19.47
N VAL A 203 -13.18 -19.31 19.04
CA VAL A 203 -12.98 -18.53 17.80
C VAL A 203 -12.94 -19.45 16.60
N VAL A 204 -14.00 -19.43 15.81
CA VAL A 204 -14.18 -20.28 14.61
C VAL A 204 -13.22 -19.87 13.49
N VAL A 205 -13.17 -18.57 13.16
CA VAL A 205 -12.29 -18.04 12.11
C VAL A 205 -11.61 -16.75 12.53
N PHE A 206 -10.38 -16.57 12.06
CA PHE A 206 -9.64 -15.31 12.05
C PHE A 206 -9.55 -14.80 10.62
N MET A 207 -9.82 -13.52 10.40
CA MET A 207 -9.91 -12.94 9.07
C MET A 207 -9.11 -11.63 9.00
N GLY A 208 -8.34 -11.45 7.94
CA GLY A 208 -7.57 -10.23 7.73
C GLY A 208 -6.89 -10.20 6.37
N ASP A 209 -6.36 -9.03 6.00
CA ASP A 209 -5.57 -8.83 4.79
C ASP A 209 -4.06 -8.95 5.03
N ASN A 210 -3.64 -8.94 6.30
CA ASN A 210 -2.24 -9.02 6.70
C ASN A 210 -1.99 -10.29 7.54
N ALA A 211 -0.83 -10.91 7.37
CA ALA A 211 -0.47 -12.07 8.18
C ALA A 211 -0.43 -11.80 9.70
N GLY A 212 -0.29 -10.52 10.10
CA GLY A 212 -0.41 -10.08 11.51
C GLY A 212 -1.82 -10.12 12.07
N ASP A 213 -2.84 -10.35 11.23
CA ASP A 213 -4.24 -10.51 11.63
C ASP A 213 -4.59 -11.93 12.03
N LEU A 214 -3.63 -12.81 11.92
CA LEU A 214 -3.75 -14.23 12.24
C LEU A 214 -2.86 -14.58 13.44
N PRO A 215 -3.28 -15.50 14.34
CA PRO A 215 -2.50 -15.88 15.52
C PRO A 215 -1.35 -16.84 15.18
N ILE A 216 -0.49 -16.46 14.22
CA ILE A 216 0.63 -17.27 13.72
C ILE A 216 2.01 -16.64 13.98
N GLY A 217 2.07 -15.55 14.73
CA GLY A 217 3.32 -14.99 15.25
C GLY A 217 4.15 -14.17 14.24
N THR A 218 3.56 -13.60 13.20
CA THR A 218 4.27 -12.88 12.12
C THR A 218 4.63 -11.43 12.46
N TYR A 219 4.21 -10.92 13.61
CA TYR A 219 4.43 -9.53 14.01
C TYR A 219 5.92 -9.15 14.01
N HIS A 220 6.28 -8.13 13.26
CA HIS A 220 7.65 -7.61 13.07
C HIS A 220 8.68 -8.63 12.55
N LYS A 221 8.23 -9.69 11.89
CA LYS A 221 9.12 -10.68 11.27
C LYS A 221 9.53 -10.26 9.86
N GLY A 222 10.75 -10.63 9.46
CA GLY A 222 11.22 -10.48 8.09
C GLY A 222 10.51 -11.44 7.12
N GLN A 223 10.67 -11.22 5.83
CA GLN A 223 9.92 -11.95 4.79
C GLN A 223 10.08 -13.47 4.86
N GLU A 224 11.31 -13.97 5.03
CA GLU A 224 11.58 -15.42 5.08
C GLU A 224 10.88 -16.07 6.27
N GLU A 225 10.94 -15.44 7.45
CA GLU A 225 10.31 -15.96 8.66
C GLU A 225 8.78 -15.88 8.56
N ARG A 226 8.22 -14.79 8.00
CA ARG A 226 6.78 -14.68 7.71
C ARG A 226 6.30 -15.79 6.80
N ASN A 227 7.01 -16.04 5.70
CA ASN A 227 6.67 -17.08 4.75
C ASN A 227 6.74 -18.47 5.39
N ALA A 228 7.80 -18.76 6.17
CA ALA A 228 7.94 -20.02 6.87
C ALA A 228 6.79 -20.27 7.87
N LEU A 229 6.35 -19.24 8.61
CA LEU A 229 5.22 -19.33 9.53
C LEU A 229 3.90 -19.59 8.77
N VAL A 230 3.67 -18.92 7.64
CA VAL A 230 2.51 -19.17 6.77
C VAL A 230 2.53 -20.62 6.26
N ASP A 231 3.69 -21.11 5.78
CA ASP A 231 3.83 -22.48 5.29
C ASP A 231 3.58 -23.53 6.37
N GLN A 232 3.98 -23.28 7.63
CA GLN A 232 3.68 -24.15 8.77
C GLN A 232 2.18 -24.27 9.02
N HIS A 233 1.42 -23.23 8.77
CA HIS A 233 -0.03 -23.18 8.98
C HIS A 233 -0.87 -23.39 7.71
N LYS A 234 -0.25 -23.82 6.59
CA LYS A 234 -0.93 -23.92 5.28
C LYS A 234 -2.24 -24.71 5.29
N ALA A 235 -2.41 -25.69 6.19
CA ALA A 235 -3.62 -26.48 6.30
C ALA A 235 -4.80 -25.74 6.95
N GLU A 236 -4.55 -24.61 7.61
CA GLU A 236 -5.56 -23.78 8.29
C GLU A 236 -6.19 -22.74 7.36
N PHE A 237 -5.49 -22.36 6.26
CA PHE A 237 -6.01 -21.40 5.30
C PHE A 237 -7.23 -21.96 4.56
N GLY A 238 -8.26 -21.13 4.43
CA GLY A 238 -9.57 -21.54 3.92
C GLY A 238 -10.41 -22.35 4.93
N LYS A 239 -9.97 -22.47 6.18
CA LYS A 239 -10.69 -23.09 7.29
C LYS A 239 -10.78 -22.12 8.46
N ARG A 240 -9.74 -22.08 9.29
CA ARG A 240 -9.64 -21.20 10.44
C ARG A 240 -9.10 -19.82 10.09
N PHE A 241 -8.26 -19.73 9.05
CA PHE A 241 -7.62 -18.49 8.59
C PHE A 241 -8.14 -18.11 7.21
N ILE A 242 -8.74 -16.93 7.12
CA ILE A 242 -9.32 -16.38 5.89
C ILE A 242 -8.59 -15.09 5.56
N VAL A 243 -8.03 -15.00 4.36
CA VAL A 243 -7.17 -13.89 3.94
C VAL A 243 -7.82 -13.11 2.81
N PHE A 244 -7.73 -11.79 2.90
CA PHE A 244 -8.18 -10.85 1.88
C PHE A 244 -7.00 -10.26 1.12
N PRO A 245 -7.18 -9.91 -0.16
CA PRO A 245 -6.11 -9.31 -0.94
C PRO A 245 -5.93 -7.83 -0.60
N ASN A 246 -4.71 -7.43 -0.23
CA ASN A 246 -4.31 -6.03 -0.12
C ASN A 246 -2.93 -5.81 -0.76
N PRO A 247 -2.85 -5.29 -2.00
CA PRO A 247 -1.59 -4.99 -2.66
C PRO A 247 -1.08 -3.56 -2.39
N THR A 248 -1.79 -2.72 -1.64
CA THR A 248 -1.45 -1.31 -1.44
C THR A 248 -0.51 -1.08 -0.26
N TYR A 249 -0.76 -1.72 0.87
CA TYR A 249 0.08 -1.60 2.06
C TYR A 249 0.00 -2.86 2.93
N GLY A 250 0.87 -2.95 3.92
CA GLY A 250 0.88 -4.05 4.91
C GLY A 250 2.27 -4.32 5.44
N ASP A 251 2.36 -5.19 6.43
CA ASP A 251 3.65 -5.62 7.02
C ASP A 251 4.55 -6.35 6.01
N TRP A 252 4.00 -6.77 4.87
CA TRP A 252 4.77 -7.38 3.78
C TRP A 252 5.76 -6.40 3.18
N GLU A 253 5.44 -5.11 3.13
CA GLU A 253 6.29 -4.08 2.52
C GLU A 253 7.58 -3.84 3.35
N PRO A 254 7.55 -3.49 4.64
CA PRO A 254 8.77 -3.39 5.44
C PRO A 254 9.52 -4.72 5.56
N ALA A 255 8.84 -5.85 5.45
CA ALA A 255 9.47 -7.18 5.45
C ALA A 255 10.33 -7.45 4.19
N LEU A 256 10.17 -6.69 3.10
CA LEU A 256 11.04 -6.79 1.92
C LEU A 256 12.50 -6.42 2.23
N LYS A 257 12.74 -5.65 3.29
CA LYS A 257 14.08 -5.23 3.69
C LYS A 257 14.87 -6.39 4.28
N LYS A 258 15.93 -6.80 3.58
CA LYS A 258 16.70 -8.01 3.88
C LYS A 258 17.55 -7.98 5.15
N ASP A 259 17.72 -6.81 5.80
CA ASP A 259 18.54 -6.69 7.02
C ASP A 259 17.83 -7.17 8.30
N GLY A 260 16.61 -7.71 8.19
CA GLY A 260 15.80 -8.22 9.29
C GLY A 260 15.31 -7.15 10.28
N LYS A 261 15.58 -5.87 10.01
CA LYS A 261 15.20 -4.76 10.88
C LYS A 261 13.91 -4.10 10.39
N PHE A 262 12.80 -4.76 10.63
CA PHE A 262 11.46 -4.32 10.21
C PHE A 262 11.21 -2.81 10.42
N GLY A 263 11.48 -2.29 11.63
CA GLY A 263 11.26 -0.88 11.97
C GLY A 263 12.12 0.11 11.18
N SER A 264 13.25 -0.30 10.63
CA SER A 264 14.15 0.59 9.91
C SER A 264 13.63 1.00 8.52
N TYR A 265 12.64 0.29 7.98
CA TYR A 265 12.00 0.65 6.71
C TYR A 265 11.32 2.02 6.75
N TRP A 266 10.71 2.35 7.87
CA TRP A 266 9.94 3.59 8.00
C TRP A 266 10.79 4.86 7.99
N GLY A 267 12.09 4.75 8.27
CA GLY A 267 13.07 5.85 8.18
C GLY A 267 13.70 6.01 6.79
N LEU A 268 13.37 5.18 5.82
CA LEU A 268 13.92 5.27 4.46
C LEU A 268 13.32 6.44 3.69
N THR A 269 14.15 7.05 2.82
CA THR A 269 13.66 8.02 1.83
C THR A 269 12.76 7.34 0.78
N PRO A 270 11.95 8.10 0.03
CA PRO A 270 11.15 7.53 -1.07
C PRO A 270 11.98 6.73 -2.07
N GLU A 271 13.14 7.25 -2.48
CA GLU A 271 14.06 6.57 -3.38
C GLU A 271 14.57 5.23 -2.80
N GLN A 272 14.96 5.22 -1.52
CA GLN A 272 15.40 4.02 -0.84
C GLN A 272 14.29 2.97 -0.73
N LYS A 273 13.05 3.37 -0.49
CA LYS A 273 11.88 2.48 -0.49
C LYS A 273 11.66 1.85 -1.86
N SER A 274 11.66 2.67 -2.92
CA SER A 274 11.56 2.19 -4.30
C SER A 274 12.65 1.18 -4.63
N GLU A 275 13.89 1.45 -4.20
CA GLU A 275 15.01 0.54 -4.43
C GLU A 275 14.82 -0.80 -3.69
N VAL A 276 14.35 -0.80 -2.43
CA VAL A 276 13.99 -2.02 -1.69
C VAL A 276 12.94 -2.84 -2.44
N ARG A 277 11.88 -2.19 -2.96
CA ARG A 277 10.84 -2.84 -3.76
C ARG A 277 11.44 -3.48 -5.01
N LYS A 278 12.23 -2.73 -5.80
CA LYS A 278 12.89 -3.23 -7.02
C LYS A 278 13.84 -4.41 -6.76
N GLN A 279 14.65 -4.33 -5.71
CA GLN A 279 15.60 -5.39 -5.33
C GLN A 279 14.92 -6.67 -4.82
N SER A 280 13.67 -6.59 -4.39
CA SER A 280 12.88 -7.76 -3.97
C SER A 280 12.40 -8.61 -5.14
N LEU A 281 12.38 -8.05 -6.35
CA LEU A 281 11.84 -8.71 -7.53
C LEU A 281 12.80 -9.77 -8.08
N ARG A 282 12.22 -10.87 -8.53
CA ARG A 282 12.92 -11.85 -9.37
C ARG A 282 12.70 -11.45 -10.82
N THR A 283 13.78 -11.08 -11.49
CA THR A 283 13.72 -10.67 -12.89
C THR A 283 14.17 -11.79 -13.81
N TRP A 284 13.40 -12.03 -14.89
CA TRP A 284 13.83 -12.91 -15.96
C TRP A 284 14.65 -12.10 -16.99
N ARG A 285 15.82 -12.61 -17.32
CA ARG A 285 16.61 -12.11 -18.45
C ARG A 285 16.65 -13.21 -19.51
N PRO A 286 16.52 -12.89 -20.80
CA PRO A 286 17.34 -11.91 -21.53
C PRO A 286 16.61 -10.62 -22.00
N LEU A 287 15.59 -10.10 -21.30
CA LEU A 287 15.08 -8.79 -21.70
C LEU A 287 16.21 -7.75 -21.70
N LYS A 288 16.51 -7.20 -22.89
CA LYS A 288 17.51 -6.13 -23.02
C LYS A 288 16.97 -4.84 -22.45
N THR A 289 17.79 -4.12 -21.71
CA THR A 289 17.46 -2.76 -21.30
C THR A 289 17.65 -1.78 -22.48
N ALA A 290 17.08 -0.60 -22.40
CA ALA A 290 17.31 0.43 -23.42
C ALA A 290 18.80 0.79 -23.57
N GLN A 291 19.61 0.61 -22.51
CA GLN A 291 21.05 0.82 -22.52
C GLN A 291 21.81 -0.26 -23.29
N ASP A 292 21.33 -1.52 -23.27
CA ASP A 292 21.95 -2.64 -24.00
C ASP A 292 21.79 -2.49 -25.51
N ASN A 293 20.82 -1.69 -25.98
CA ASN A 293 20.57 -1.42 -27.38
C ASN A 293 21.53 -0.37 -27.98
N ASN A 294 22.27 0.38 -27.17
CA ASN A 294 23.20 1.42 -27.62
C ASN A 294 24.63 0.91 -27.87
N THR A 295 24.91 -0.35 -27.53
CA THR A 295 26.19 -1.01 -27.85
C THR A 295 26.00 -1.88 -29.09
N GLN A 296 25.87 -1.26 -30.28
CA GLN A 296 26.11 -1.95 -31.55
C GLN A 296 27.62 -2.04 -31.73
N PRO A 297 28.18 -3.21 -32.04
CA PRO A 297 29.57 -3.31 -32.45
C PRO A 297 29.73 -2.57 -33.78
N GLY A 298 30.73 -1.69 -33.79
CA GLY A 298 31.10 -0.98 -34.99
C GLY A 298 31.34 -1.91 -36.15
N ASN A 299 30.92 -1.48 -37.32
CA ASN A 299 31.19 -2.09 -38.64
C ASN A 299 32.66 -2.52 -38.75
N GLU A 300 32.90 -3.80 -38.74
CA GLU A 300 34.08 -4.33 -39.42
C GLU A 300 33.76 -4.36 -40.93
N GLN A 301 34.23 -3.30 -41.61
CA GLN A 301 34.36 -3.37 -43.07
C GLN A 301 35.51 -4.29 -43.41
N LYS A 302 35.19 -5.35 -44.16
CA LYS A 302 36.12 -6.00 -45.06
C LYS A 302 35.95 -5.44 -46.43
#